data_23f285c46644a984173e4fe64e5ee021
#
_entry.id   23f285c46644a984173e4fe64e5ee021
#
_cell.length_a   1.000
_cell.length_b   1.000
_cell.length_c   1.000
_cell.angle_alpha   90.00
_cell.angle_beta   90.00
_cell.angle_gamma   90.00
#
_symmetry.space_group_name_H-M   'P 1'
#
loop_
_entity.id
_entity.type
_entity.pdbx_description
1 polymer ?
#
loop_
_entity_poly.entity_id
_entity_poly.type
_entity_poly.pdbx_seq_one_letter_code
_entity_poly.pdbx_strand_id
1 'polypeptide(L)'
;MNFENFQIESNRIYQEDEAGQVIVEITFPETTPGVFVIDHTFVDSSLRGQGIASKLVQTAVDEIKKRSGQVKATCSYAAKWLEEHTG
;
A
#
# COMPACT_ATOMS: atom_id res chain seq x y z
N MET A 1 1.37 -2.15 18.77
CA MET A 1 1.69 -1.24 17.66
C MET A 1 0.42 -0.88 16.92
N ASN A 2 0.23 0.37 16.59
CA ASN A 2 -0.99 0.84 15.94
C ASN A 2 -0.75 1.01 14.44
N PHE A 3 -1.35 0.13 13.62
CA PHE A 3 -1.18 0.17 12.16
C PHE A 3 -2.18 1.07 11.46
N GLU A 4 -2.91 1.89 12.21
CA GLU A 4 -3.80 2.88 11.63
C GLU A 4 -3.09 4.21 11.38
N ASN A 5 -1.88 4.35 11.87
CA ASN A 5 -1.09 5.58 11.75
C ASN A 5 0.00 5.47 10.68
N PHE A 6 -0.38 4.99 9.49
CA PHE A 6 0.54 4.98 8.37
C PHE A 6 0.93 6.39 7.97
N GLN A 7 2.20 6.59 7.60
CA GLN A 7 2.66 7.84 7.02
C GLN A 7 2.30 7.82 5.54
N ILE A 8 1.60 8.83 5.07
CA ILE A 8 1.11 8.90 3.69
C ILE A 8 1.83 10.01 2.94
N GLU A 9 2.52 9.62 1.86
CA GLU A 9 3.19 10.53 0.94
C GLU A 9 2.51 10.44 -0.42
N SER A 10 2.99 11.22 -1.39
CA SER A 10 2.37 11.28 -2.73
C SER A 10 2.27 9.91 -3.41
N ASN A 11 3.33 9.11 -3.29
CA ASN A 11 3.40 7.82 -4.00
C ASN A 11 3.86 6.68 -3.08
N ARG A 12 3.73 6.87 -1.78
CA ARG A 12 4.26 5.92 -0.80
C ARG A 12 3.47 6.01 0.49
N ILE A 13 3.19 4.85 1.09
CA ILE A 13 2.63 4.76 2.43
C ILE A 13 3.53 3.83 3.21
N TYR A 14 3.91 4.21 4.42
CA TYR A 14 4.85 3.42 5.20
C TYR A 14 4.64 3.65 6.69
N GLN A 15 5.27 2.80 7.48
CA GLN A 15 5.34 2.98 8.92
C GLN A 15 6.71 2.53 9.40
N GLU A 16 7.28 3.27 10.34
CA GLU A 16 8.56 2.96 10.95
C GLU A 16 8.34 2.48 12.37
N ASP A 17 9.29 1.67 12.87
CA ASP A 17 9.28 1.27 14.28
C ASP A 17 9.93 2.38 15.11
N GLU A 18 10.09 2.13 16.43
CA GLU A 18 10.68 3.10 17.34
C GLU A 18 12.14 3.42 17.02
N ALA A 19 12.83 2.51 16.34
CA ALA A 19 14.21 2.69 15.92
C ALA A 19 14.34 3.42 14.59
N GLY A 20 13.22 3.77 13.95
CA GLY A 20 13.23 4.44 12.66
C GLY A 20 13.38 3.52 11.46
N GLN A 21 13.21 2.21 11.67
CA GLN A 21 13.26 1.25 10.57
C GLN A 21 11.88 1.09 9.95
N VAL A 22 11.83 1.11 8.61
CA VAL A 22 10.58 0.87 7.88
C VAL A 22 10.16 -0.58 8.08
N ILE A 23 8.98 -0.77 8.63
CA ILE A 23 8.43 -2.11 8.91
C ILE A 23 7.29 -2.48 7.97
N VAL A 24 6.63 -1.50 7.35
CA VAL A 24 5.67 -1.72 6.28
C VAL A 24 5.84 -0.62 5.26
N GLU A 25 5.63 -0.94 3.99
CA GLU A 25 5.76 0.04 2.93
C GLU A 25 5.00 -0.42 1.70
N ILE A 26 4.31 0.52 1.06
CA ILE A 26 3.71 0.30 -0.25
C ILE A 26 4.02 1.51 -1.11
N THR A 27 4.44 1.27 -2.35
CA THR A 27 4.70 2.35 -3.30
C THR A 27 3.72 2.24 -4.46
N PHE A 28 3.27 3.40 -4.94
CA PHE A 28 2.29 3.47 -6.02
C PHE A 28 2.57 4.70 -6.90
N PRO A 29 3.64 4.66 -7.70
CA PRO A 29 3.98 5.79 -8.54
C PRO A 29 2.90 6.07 -9.58
N GLU A 30 2.73 7.35 -9.89
CA GLU A 30 1.83 7.79 -10.94
C GLU A 30 2.57 7.68 -12.27
N THR A 31 2.18 6.72 -13.10
CA THR A 31 2.90 6.40 -14.34
C THR A 31 2.41 7.22 -15.53
N THR A 32 1.10 7.47 -15.58
CA THR A 32 0.50 8.41 -16.50
C THR A 32 -0.45 9.27 -15.69
N PRO A 33 -0.83 10.47 -16.17
CA PRO A 33 -1.69 11.34 -15.36
C PRO A 33 -2.95 10.61 -14.87
N GLY A 34 -3.11 10.57 -13.56
CA GLY A 34 -4.25 9.94 -12.91
C GLY A 34 -4.18 8.42 -12.77
N VAL A 35 -3.11 7.78 -13.23
CA VAL A 35 -2.96 6.32 -13.12
C VAL A 35 -1.82 5.98 -12.16
N PHE A 36 -2.17 5.35 -11.06
CA PHE A 36 -1.21 4.95 -10.02
C PHE A 36 -1.02 3.45 -10.06
N VAL A 37 0.24 3.01 -10.05
CA VAL A 37 0.58 1.58 -10.13
C VAL A 37 1.22 1.13 -8.82
N ILE A 38 0.59 0.18 -8.14
CA ILE A 38 1.18 -0.43 -6.94
C ILE A 38 2.24 -1.41 -7.41
N ASP A 39 3.50 -1.04 -7.25
CA ASP A 39 4.63 -1.80 -7.75
C ASP A 39 5.44 -2.52 -6.67
N HIS A 40 5.21 -2.19 -5.41
CA HIS A 40 5.97 -2.77 -4.31
C HIS A 40 5.15 -2.75 -3.03
N THR A 41 5.11 -3.88 -2.35
CA THR A 41 4.46 -4.01 -1.04
C THR A 41 5.42 -4.76 -0.13
N PHE A 42 5.73 -4.19 1.02
CA PHE A 42 6.65 -4.78 1.99
C PHE A 42 6.01 -4.82 3.38
N VAL A 43 6.10 -5.96 4.02
CA VAL A 43 5.73 -6.12 5.43
C VAL A 43 6.84 -6.91 6.10
N ASP A 44 7.39 -6.37 7.18
CA ASP A 44 8.44 -7.05 7.94
C ASP A 44 7.98 -8.44 8.36
N SER A 45 8.89 -9.42 8.34
CA SER A 45 8.55 -10.81 8.64
C SER A 45 7.94 -11.00 10.03
N SER A 46 8.33 -10.17 11.00
CA SER A 46 7.76 -10.22 12.36
C SER A 46 6.28 -9.84 12.42
N LEU A 47 5.77 -9.20 11.37
CA LEU A 47 4.40 -8.70 11.33
C LEU A 47 3.49 -9.49 10.40
N ARG A 48 4.02 -10.49 9.73
CA ARG A 48 3.23 -11.29 8.78
C ARG A 48 2.17 -12.13 9.50
N GLY A 49 1.10 -12.42 8.79
CA GLY A 49 0.01 -13.22 9.34
C GLY A 49 -1.00 -12.43 10.15
N GLN A 50 -0.89 -11.10 10.19
CA GLN A 50 -1.79 -10.24 10.96
C GLN A 50 -2.72 -9.40 10.07
N GLY A 51 -2.75 -9.66 8.75
CA GLY A 51 -3.61 -8.93 7.83
C GLY A 51 -3.11 -7.53 7.50
N ILE A 52 -1.88 -7.20 7.87
CA ILE A 52 -1.34 -5.85 7.70
C ILE A 52 -1.14 -5.52 6.23
N ALA A 53 -0.68 -6.48 5.43
CA ALA A 53 -0.48 -6.26 4.00
C ALA A 53 -1.78 -5.88 3.30
N SER A 54 -2.88 -6.56 3.66
CA SER A 54 -4.20 -6.25 3.11
C SER A 54 -4.63 -4.84 3.50
N LYS A 55 -4.43 -4.47 4.76
CA LYS A 55 -4.76 -3.14 5.26
C LYS A 55 -3.94 -2.06 4.56
N LEU A 56 -2.67 -2.35 4.30
CA LEU A 56 -1.78 -1.44 3.62
C LEU A 56 -2.24 -1.19 2.18
N VAL A 57 -2.59 -2.26 1.45
CA VAL A 57 -3.11 -2.14 0.09
C VAL A 57 -4.44 -1.38 0.09
N GLN A 58 -5.33 -1.70 1.03
CA GLN A 58 -6.62 -1.00 1.15
C GLN A 58 -6.40 0.50 1.36
N THR A 59 -5.46 0.86 2.23
CA THR A 59 -5.15 2.27 2.50
C THR A 59 -4.65 2.97 1.24
N ALA A 60 -3.78 2.31 0.48
CA ALA A 60 -3.27 2.87 -0.78
C ALA A 60 -4.39 3.05 -1.81
N VAL A 61 -5.25 2.05 -1.95
CA VAL A 61 -6.39 2.11 -2.89
C VAL A 61 -7.33 3.26 -2.50
N ASP A 62 -7.64 3.38 -1.21
CA ASP A 62 -8.51 4.45 -0.73
C ASP A 62 -7.91 5.83 -1.01
N GLU A 63 -6.61 5.96 -0.81
CA GLU A 63 -5.91 7.22 -1.07
C GLU A 63 -5.93 7.58 -2.56
N ILE A 64 -5.71 6.59 -3.43
CA ILE A 64 -5.76 6.81 -4.88
C ILE A 64 -7.17 7.22 -5.31
N LYS A 65 -8.19 6.55 -4.79
CA LYS A 65 -9.57 6.86 -5.11
C LYS A 65 -9.97 8.25 -4.62
N LYS A 66 -9.47 8.63 -3.45
CA LYS A 66 -9.70 9.96 -2.89
C LYS A 66 -9.16 11.06 -3.82
N ARG A 67 -8.10 10.75 -4.57
CA ARG A 67 -7.50 11.66 -5.56
C ARG A 67 -8.15 11.53 -6.94
N SER A 68 -9.24 10.77 -7.05
CA SER A 68 -9.92 10.46 -8.31
C SER A 68 -9.00 9.73 -9.29
N GLY A 69 -8.04 8.97 -8.78
CA GLY A 69 -7.09 8.24 -9.58
C GLY A 69 -7.56 6.84 -9.94
N GLN A 70 -6.92 6.26 -10.93
CA GLN A 70 -7.11 4.87 -11.32
C GLN A 70 -5.99 4.05 -10.71
N VAL A 71 -6.32 2.88 -10.14
CA VAL A 71 -5.33 2.01 -9.52
C VAL A 71 -5.05 0.81 -10.40
N LYS A 72 -3.76 0.50 -10.57
CA LYS A 72 -3.27 -0.71 -11.21
C LYS A 72 -2.21 -1.33 -10.32
N ALA A 73 -1.76 -2.54 -10.63
CA ALA A 73 -0.74 -3.21 -9.84
C ALA A 73 0.16 -4.08 -10.71
N THR A 74 1.46 -3.98 -10.48
CA THR A 74 2.45 -4.91 -11.02
C THR A 74 2.99 -5.82 -9.93
N CYS A 75 2.82 -5.44 -8.66
CA CYS A 75 3.10 -6.29 -7.52
C CYS A 75 2.07 -7.43 -7.49
N SER A 76 2.53 -8.68 -7.46
CA SER A 76 1.64 -9.84 -7.52
C SER A 76 0.63 -9.87 -6.36
N TYR A 77 1.06 -9.49 -5.16
CA TYR A 77 0.16 -9.44 -4.02
C TYR A 77 -0.95 -8.41 -4.23
N ALA A 78 -0.59 -7.21 -4.63
CA ALA A 78 -1.56 -6.14 -4.84
C ALA A 78 -2.49 -6.44 -6.01
N ALA A 79 -1.97 -7.04 -7.08
CA ALA A 79 -2.79 -7.44 -8.22
C ALA A 79 -3.87 -8.44 -7.81
N LYS A 80 -3.48 -9.44 -7.01
CA LYS A 80 -4.42 -10.44 -6.51
C LYS A 80 -5.44 -9.79 -5.56
N TRP A 81 -4.98 -8.89 -4.70
CA TRP A 81 -5.86 -8.18 -3.77
C TRP A 81 -6.93 -7.39 -4.53
N LEU A 82 -6.53 -6.66 -5.57
CA LEU A 82 -7.47 -5.90 -6.40
C LEU A 82 -8.48 -6.82 -7.06
N GLU A 83 -8.02 -7.95 -7.60
CA GLU A 83 -8.89 -8.93 -8.22
C GLU A 83 -9.97 -9.45 -7.26
N GLU A 84 -9.60 -9.68 -6.02
CA GLU A 84 -10.50 -10.21 -4.99
C GLU A 84 -11.45 -9.17 -4.41
N HIS A 85 -11.07 -7.88 -4.45
CA HIS A 85 -11.82 -6.83 -3.79
C HIS A 85 -12.52 -5.85 -4.72
N THR A 86 -12.27 -5.93 -6.02
CA THR A 86 -12.89 -5.03 -7.00
C THR A 86 -13.70 -5.80 -8.06
N GLY A 87 -13.65 -7.11 -7.97
CA GLY A 87 -14.31 -7.98 -8.93
C GLY A 87 -15.81 -7.99 -8.85
#